data_2b545a42c27dc04f32491f882daeb916
#
_entry.id   2b545a42c27dc04f32491f882daeb916
#
_cell.length_a   1.000
_cell.length_b   1.000
_cell.length_c   1.000
_cell.angle_alpha   90.00
_cell.angle_beta   90.00
_cell.angle_gamma   90.00
#
_symmetry.space_group_name_H-M   'P 1'
#
loop_
_entity.id
_entity.type
_entity.pdbx_description
1 polymer ?
#
loop_
_entity_poly.entity_id
_entity_poly.type
_entity_poly.pdbx_seq_one_letter_code
_entity_poly.pdbx_strand_id
1 'polypeptide(L)'
;MLTRIALIAVALLTATGAAQAGAGGIDDEAKPAAARDANTNPYTGDAAAIAAGKELWRDTGCYSCHGGLAEGGVGPDLTDDTWVYKPTDKMLFKTISKGRSGTNMVGWAADLNDDQIWQVIAYIRSLYLGSPKKIIW
;
A
#
# COMPACT_ATOMS: atom_id res chain seq x y z
N MET A 1 -45.84 46.32 -57.61
CA MET A 1 -44.66 46.45 -56.80
C MET A 1 -44.75 45.37 -55.72
N LEU A 2 -44.06 44.27 -55.90
CA LEU A 2 -44.08 43.14 -54.93
C LEU A 2 -42.84 43.21 -54.02
N THR A 3 -43.07 43.44 -52.72
CA THR A 3 -42.02 43.45 -51.73
C THR A 3 -41.86 42.02 -51.19
N ARG A 4 -40.70 41.39 -51.46
CA ARG A 4 -40.34 40.08 -50.97
C ARG A 4 -39.81 40.22 -49.57
N ILE A 5 -40.53 39.66 -48.58
CA ILE A 5 -40.06 39.51 -47.22
C ILE A 5 -39.27 38.23 -47.14
N ALA A 6 -37.97 38.33 -46.88
CA ALA A 6 -37.10 37.20 -46.62
C ALA A 6 -37.22 36.78 -45.16
N LEU A 7 -37.70 35.56 -44.91
CA LEU A 7 -37.72 34.92 -43.59
C LEU A 7 -36.31 34.36 -43.32
N ILE A 8 -35.63 34.94 -42.34
CA ILE A 8 -34.39 34.40 -41.82
C ILE A 8 -34.74 33.38 -40.75
N ALA A 9 -34.55 32.10 -41.04
CA ALA A 9 -34.66 31.05 -40.06
C ALA A 9 -33.41 31.05 -39.18
N VAL A 10 -33.53 31.45 -37.93
CA VAL A 10 -32.48 31.31 -36.94
C VAL A 10 -32.56 29.88 -36.36
N ALA A 11 -31.60 29.04 -36.75
CA ALA A 11 -31.44 27.72 -36.17
C ALA A 11 -30.78 27.86 -34.78
N LEU A 12 -31.53 27.64 -33.71
CA LEU A 12 -30.97 27.47 -32.36
C LEU A 12 -30.31 26.09 -32.30
N LEU A 13 -28.98 26.05 -32.33
CA LEU A 13 -28.23 24.88 -31.89
C LEU A 13 -28.26 24.82 -30.36
N THR A 14 -29.08 23.94 -29.79
CA THR A 14 -28.99 23.54 -28.39
C THR A 14 -27.85 22.57 -28.26
N ALA A 15 -26.68 23.05 -27.81
CA ALA A 15 -25.60 22.19 -27.37
C ALA A 15 -25.96 21.60 -25.98
N THR A 16 -26.50 20.40 -25.97
CA THR A 16 -26.59 19.59 -24.74
C THR A 16 -25.21 19.11 -24.38
N GLY A 17 -24.51 19.86 -23.53
CA GLY A 17 -23.30 19.44 -22.89
C GLY A 17 -23.62 18.33 -21.89
N ALA A 18 -23.40 17.07 -22.28
CA ALA A 18 -23.37 15.97 -21.34
C ALA A 18 -22.14 16.16 -20.44
N ALA A 19 -22.37 16.56 -19.20
CA ALA A 19 -21.35 16.50 -18.17
C ALA A 19 -21.05 15.02 -17.93
N GLN A 20 -19.96 14.52 -18.49
CA GLN A 20 -19.39 13.25 -18.09
C GLN A 20 -18.79 13.45 -16.69
N ALA A 21 -19.52 12.99 -15.67
CA ALA A 21 -18.94 12.71 -14.38
C ALA A 21 -17.85 11.66 -14.57
N GLY A 22 -16.61 12.10 -14.58
CA GLY A 22 -15.45 11.21 -14.50
C GLY A 22 -15.54 10.44 -13.19
N ALA A 23 -16.06 9.21 -13.26
CA ALA A 23 -15.78 8.23 -12.27
C ALA A 23 -14.27 8.02 -12.30
N GLY A 24 -13.56 8.59 -11.32
CA GLY A 24 -12.17 8.26 -11.06
C GLY A 24 -12.12 6.79 -10.71
N GLY A 25 -11.91 5.96 -11.73
CA GLY A 25 -11.44 4.60 -11.54
C GLY A 25 -10.09 4.77 -10.84
N ILE A 26 -10.02 4.33 -9.60
CA ILE A 26 -8.79 3.89 -9.01
C ILE A 26 -8.41 2.67 -9.85
N ASP A 27 -7.61 2.93 -10.88
CA ASP A 27 -6.94 1.88 -11.62
C ASP A 27 -5.92 1.28 -10.65
N ASP A 28 -6.40 0.35 -9.81
CA ASP A 28 -5.58 -0.65 -9.16
C ASP A 28 -4.94 -1.50 -10.26
N GLU A 29 -4.01 -0.88 -10.98
CA GLU A 29 -3.08 -1.64 -11.79
C GLU A 29 -2.14 -2.37 -10.84
N ALA A 30 -2.68 -3.44 -10.27
CA ALA A 30 -1.92 -4.40 -9.49
C ALA A 30 -0.73 -4.83 -10.36
N LYS A 31 0.47 -4.36 -9.99
CA LYS A 31 1.73 -4.76 -10.61
C LYS A 31 1.71 -6.27 -10.81
N PRO A 32 1.86 -6.76 -12.05
CA PRO A 32 1.61 -8.16 -12.37
C PRO A 32 2.44 -9.09 -11.51
N ALA A 33 1.79 -10.11 -10.96
CA ALA A 33 2.36 -11.13 -10.09
C ALA A 33 3.53 -11.93 -10.68
N ALA A 34 3.83 -11.73 -11.96
CA ALA A 34 4.72 -12.57 -12.77
C ALA A 34 6.23 -12.31 -12.62
N ALA A 35 6.68 -11.41 -11.75
CA ALA A 35 8.12 -11.12 -11.59
C ALA A 35 8.55 -11.00 -10.12
N ARG A 36 7.88 -11.73 -9.22
CA ARG A 36 8.20 -11.66 -7.80
C ARG A 36 9.22 -12.74 -7.47
N ASP A 37 10.48 -12.34 -7.32
CA ASP A 37 11.41 -13.16 -6.53
C ASP A 37 10.81 -13.25 -5.11
N ALA A 38 10.41 -14.46 -4.70
CA ALA A 38 9.79 -14.74 -3.41
C ALA A 38 10.67 -14.35 -2.20
N ASN A 39 11.87 -13.85 -2.44
CA ASN A 39 12.82 -13.42 -1.43
C ASN A 39 12.91 -11.90 -1.26
N THR A 40 12.32 -11.12 -2.19
CA THR A 40 12.41 -9.65 -2.22
C THR A 40 11.01 -9.03 -2.23
N ASN A 41 10.80 -8.00 -1.43
CA ASN A 41 9.53 -7.29 -1.42
C ASN A 41 9.32 -6.52 -2.74
N PRO A 42 8.29 -6.84 -3.53
CA PRO A 42 8.02 -6.18 -4.81
C PRO A 42 7.64 -4.70 -4.68
N TYR A 43 7.26 -4.27 -3.47
CA TYR A 43 6.81 -2.91 -3.16
C TYR A 43 7.85 -2.05 -2.44
N THR A 44 9.11 -2.49 -2.38
CA THR A 44 10.17 -1.70 -1.74
C THR A 44 10.32 -0.34 -2.41
N GLY A 45 10.14 0.74 -1.65
CA GLY A 45 10.22 2.13 -2.14
C GLY A 45 8.98 2.62 -2.91
N ASP A 46 7.95 1.81 -3.05
CA ASP A 46 6.68 2.21 -3.66
C ASP A 46 5.86 3.05 -2.67
N ALA A 47 5.64 4.32 -2.99
CA ALA A 47 4.97 5.26 -2.09
C ALA A 47 3.49 4.89 -1.82
N ALA A 48 2.78 4.35 -2.82
CA ALA A 48 1.39 3.94 -2.66
C ALA A 48 1.29 2.69 -1.78
N ALA A 49 2.17 1.70 -2.00
CA ALA A 49 2.21 0.50 -1.18
C ALA A 49 2.64 0.81 0.27
N ILE A 50 3.58 1.75 0.47
CA ILE A 50 3.97 2.22 1.81
C ILE A 50 2.77 2.86 2.53
N ALA A 51 2.01 3.71 1.84
CA ALA A 51 0.82 4.34 2.40
C ALA A 51 -0.24 3.29 2.77
N ALA A 52 -0.53 2.34 1.88
CA ALA A 52 -1.44 1.23 2.13
C ALA A 52 -0.96 0.37 3.32
N GLY A 53 0.33 0.05 3.38
CA GLY A 53 0.94 -0.70 4.48
C GLY A 53 0.81 0.01 5.83
N LYS A 54 0.88 1.35 5.85
CA LYS A 54 0.65 2.17 7.05
C LYS A 54 -0.80 2.05 7.55
N GLU A 55 -1.77 2.09 6.66
CA GLU A 55 -3.17 1.90 7.03
C GLU A 55 -3.39 0.48 7.58
N LEU A 56 -2.89 -0.54 6.88
CA LEU A 56 -2.94 -1.93 7.35
C LEU A 56 -2.29 -2.11 8.73
N TRP A 57 -1.14 -1.45 8.98
CA TRP A 57 -0.46 -1.45 10.29
C TRP A 57 -1.37 -1.01 11.43
N ARG A 58 -2.20 0.00 11.18
CA ARG A 58 -3.17 0.50 12.16
C ARG A 58 -4.39 -0.39 12.26
N ASP A 59 -4.98 -0.77 11.13
CA ASP A 59 -6.25 -1.47 11.09
C ASP A 59 -6.15 -2.89 11.63
N THR A 60 -5.02 -3.57 11.42
CA THR A 60 -4.76 -4.91 11.96
C THR A 60 -4.18 -4.88 13.39
N GLY A 61 -3.85 -3.70 13.92
CA GLY A 61 -3.39 -3.55 15.29
C GLY A 61 -1.91 -3.91 15.53
N CYS A 62 -1.07 -3.94 14.49
CA CYS A 62 0.38 -4.14 14.62
C CYS A 62 1.02 -3.15 15.61
N TYR A 63 0.51 -1.90 15.59
CA TYR A 63 0.97 -0.82 16.47
C TYR A 63 0.83 -1.13 17.96
N SER A 64 -0.10 -1.99 18.34
CA SER A 64 -0.34 -2.30 19.77
C SER A 64 0.84 -3.00 20.44
N CYS A 65 1.63 -3.72 19.66
CA CYS A 65 2.83 -4.42 20.13
C CYS A 65 4.12 -3.75 19.68
N HIS A 66 4.16 -3.22 18.44
CA HIS A 66 5.37 -2.69 17.83
C HIS A 66 5.48 -1.16 17.87
N GLY A 67 4.49 -0.45 18.44
CA GLY A 67 4.43 1.01 18.46
C GLY A 67 3.84 1.63 17.19
N GLY A 68 3.43 2.89 17.28
CA GLY A 68 2.76 3.61 16.18
C GLY A 68 3.62 3.83 14.94
N LEU A 69 4.92 3.96 15.15
CA LEU A 69 5.95 4.10 14.12
C LEU A 69 6.94 2.92 14.15
N ALA A 70 6.51 1.78 14.63
CA ALA A 70 7.29 0.55 14.74
C ALA A 70 8.50 0.64 15.69
N GLU A 71 8.48 1.61 16.61
CA GLU A 71 9.52 1.90 17.61
C GLU A 71 9.57 0.88 18.77
N GLY A 72 8.78 -0.17 18.71
CA GLY A 72 8.75 -1.22 19.70
C GLY A 72 7.74 -0.98 20.82
N GLY A 73 7.76 -1.91 21.79
CA GLY A 73 6.86 -1.96 22.94
C GLY A 73 6.86 -3.35 23.54
N VAL A 74 5.73 -4.04 23.46
CA VAL A 74 5.66 -5.49 23.80
C VAL A 74 6.46 -6.31 22.77
N GLY A 75 6.39 -5.91 21.49
CA GLY A 75 7.23 -6.43 20.42
C GLY A 75 8.52 -5.63 20.25
N PRO A 76 9.49 -6.16 19.49
CA PRO A 76 10.75 -5.47 19.24
C PRO A 76 10.56 -4.20 18.43
N ASP A 77 11.51 -3.26 18.58
CA ASP A 77 11.73 -2.15 17.68
C ASP A 77 12.09 -2.69 16.29
N LEU A 78 11.46 -2.13 15.26
CA LEU A 78 11.67 -2.51 13.85
C LEU A 78 12.35 -1.38 13.05
N THR A 79 12.77 -0.31 13.72
CA THR A 79 13.37 0.89 13.12
C THR A 79 14.87 1.01 13.39
N ASP A 80 15.43 0.18 14.26
CA ASP A 80 16.84 0.21 14.67
C ASP A 80 17.70 -0.85 13.96
N ASP A 81 18.97 -0.91 14.34
CA ASP A 81 19.97 -1.84 13.80
C ASP A 81 19.94 -3.22 14.50
N THR A 82 19.14 -3.39 15.56
CA THR A 82 19.14 -4.58 16.42
C THR A 82 17.90 -5.43 16.18
N TRP A 83 18.08 -6.59 15.56
CA TRP A 83 16.99 -7.46 15.21
C TRP A 83 17.11 -8.81 15.90
N VAL A 84 16.00 -9.34 16.40
CA VAL A 84 15.97 -10.68 17.01
C VAL A 84 16.27 -11.79 15.98
N TYR A 85 15.92 -11.53 14.72
CA TYR A 85 16.17 -12.43 13.59
C TYR A 85 16.64 -11.64 12.40
N LYS A 86 17.44 -12.27 11.51
CA LYS A 86 17.89 -11.64 10.26
C LYS A 86 16.70 -11.07 9.48
N PRO A 87 16.60 -9.75 9.31
CA PRO A 87 15.41 -9.11 8.76
C PRO A 87 15.42 -9.14 7.22
N THR A 88 15.47 -10.31 6.61
CA THR A 88 15.23 -10.44 5.17
C THR A 88 13.75 -10.28 4.89
N ASP A 89 13.37 -9.80 3.71
CA ASP A 89 11.97 -9.62 3.34
C ASP A 89 11.20 -10.95 3.45
N LYS A 90 11.80 -12.04 3.01
CA LYS A 90 11.25 -13.39 3.18
C LYS A 90 11.01 -13.76 4.64
N MET A 91 11.94 -13.39 5.54
CA MET A 91 11.79 -13.68 6.96
C MET A 91 10.68 -12.84 7.57
N LEU A 92 10.57 -11.56 7.20
CA LEU A 92 9.47 -10.70 7.61
C LEU A 92 8.13 -11.22 7.10
N PHE A 93 8.05 -11.59 5.83
CA PHE A 93 6.85 -12.19 5.25
C PHE A 93 6.42 -13.44 6.02
N LYS A 94 7.36 -14.38 6.26
CA LYS A 94 7.09 -15.59 7.03
C LYS A 94 6.63 -15.28 8.46
N THR A 95 7.24 -14.28 9.10
CA THR A 95 6.89 -13.88 10.47
C THR A 95 5.49 -13.29 10.53
N ILE A 96 5.14 -12.40 9.62
CA ILE A 96 3.81 -11.79 9.58
C ILE A 96 2.77 -12.83 9.19
N SER A 97 2.99 -13.62 8.13
CA SER A 97 1.99 -14.59 7.66
C SER A 97 1.74 -15.72 8.66
N LYS A 98 2.79 -16.26 9.31
CA LYS A 98 2.70 -17.48 10.12
C LYS A 98 2.86 -17.24 11.63
N GLY A 99 3.24 -16.04 12.03
CA GLY A 99 3.59 -15.74 13.41
C GLY A 99 4.92 -16.36 13.85
N ARG A 100 5.17 -16.31 15.15
CA ARG A 100 6.35 -16.86 15.81
C ARG A 100 5.92 -17.79 16.95
N SER A 101 6.15 -19.07 16.78
CA SER A 101 5.85 -20.07 17.82
C SER A 101 6.57 -19.73 19.12
N GLY A 102 5.85 -19.83 20.24
CA GLY A 102 6.39 -19.51 21.56
C GLY A 102 6.46 -18.02 21.89
N THR A 103 5.87 -17.15 21.05
CA THR A 103 5.78 -15.70 21.29
C THR A 103 4.36 -15.20 21.14
N ASN A 104 4.13 -13.92 21.48
CA ASN A 104 2.85 -13.24 21.27
C ASN A 104 2.62 -12.81 19.81
N MET A 105 3.61 -12.97 18.91
CA MET A 105 3.45 -12.65 17.49
C MET A 105 2.63 -13.73 16.79
N VAL A 106 1.36 -13.46 16.60
CA VAL A 106 0.44 -14.34 15.86
C VAL A 106 0.63 -14.25 14.35
N GLY A 107 0.10 -15.23 13.61
CA GLY A 107 0.10 -15.20 12.15
C GLY A 107 -1.12 -14.45 11.61
N TRP A 108 -0.91 -13.68 10.56
CA TRP A 108 -1.92 -12.79 9.96
C TRP A 108 -2.42 -13.25 8.58
N ALA A 109 -2.03 -14.45 8.11
CA ALA A 109 -2.44 -14.95 6.80
C ALA A 109 -3.95 -15.22 6.68
N ALA A 110 -4.69 -15.26 7.79
CA ALA A 110 -6.15 -15.35 7.78
C ALA A 110 -6.83 -13.98 7.52
N ASP A 111 -6.16 -12.89 7.90
CA ASP A 111 -6.69 -11.53 7.87
C ASP A 111 -6.09 -10.70 6.74
N LEU A 112 -4.87 -11.00 6.30
CA LEU A 112 -4.12 -10.31 5.26
C LEU A 112 -3.75 -11.26 4.13
N ASN A 113 -4.00 -10.85 2.90
CA ASN A 113 -3.47 -11.54 1.73
C ASN A 113 -1.97 -11.25 1.53
N ASP A 114 -1.33 -11.96 0.60
CA ASP A 114 0.12 -11.84 0.37
C ASP A 114 0.55 -10.41 -0.03
N ASP A 115 -0.24 -9.72 -0.86
CA ASP A 115 0.06 -8.34 -1.27
C ASP A 115 -0.02 -7.38 -0.10
N GLN A 116 -1.02 -7.53 0.76
CA GLN A 116 -1.16 -6.73 1.98
C GLN A 116 0.00 -6.96 2.95
N ILE A 117 0.46 -8.20 3.11
CA ILE A 117 1.66 -8.51 3.91
C ILE A 117 2.89 -7.81 3.31
N TRP A 118 3.06 -7.84 1.99
CA TRP A 118 4.17 -7.14 1.33
C TRP A 118 4.07 -5.62 1.48
N GLN A 119 2.87 -5.03 1.46
CA GLN A 119 2.66 -3.61 1.72
C GLN A 119 3.04 -3.24 3.17
N VAL A 120 2.65 -4.05 4.16
CA VAL A 120 3.08 -3.86 5.56
C VAL A 120 4.62 -3.91 5.67
N ILE A 121 5.26 -4.84 4.97
CA ILE A 121 6.74 -4.91 4.95
C ILE A 121 7.35 -3.67 4.29
N ALA A 122 6.75 -3.16 3.20
CA ALA A 122 7.20 -1.91 2.57
C ALA A 122 7.12 -0.72 3.54
N TYR A 123 6.06 -0.64 4.34
CA TYR A 123 5.93 0.37 5.39
C TYR A 123 7.01 0.20 6.47
N ILE A 124 7.22 -0.99 7.03
CA ILE A 124 8.30 -1.25 8.00
C ILE A 124 9.65 -0.82 7.43
N ARG A 125 9.94 -1.17 6.18
CA ARG A 125 11.19 -0.79 5.52
C ARG A 125 11.36 0.72 5.35
N SER A 126 10.26 1.44 5.16
CA SER A 126 10.29 2.90 5.05
C SER A 126 10.61 3.61 6.37
N LEU A 127 10.39 2.95 7.49
CA LEU A 127 10.65 3.47 8.83
C LEU A 127 12.07 3.15 9.32
N TYR A 128 12.76 2.19 8.71
CA TYR A 128 14.10 1.82 9.11
C TYR A 128 15.09 2.98 8.87
N LEU A 129 15.68 3.47 9.95
CA LEU A 129 16.55 4.64 9.94
C LEU A 129 18.04 4.30 9.87
N GLY A 130 18.37 3.00 10.01
CA GLY A 130 19.74 2.53 10.04
C GLY A 130 20.32 2.19 8.66
N SER A 131 21.58 1.74 8.67
CA SER A 131 22.22 1.22 7.46
C SER A 131 22.00 -0.29 7.37
N PRO A 132 21.51 -0.84 6.25
CA PRO A 132 21.35 -2.28 6.07
C PRO A 132 22.64 -3.09 6.33
N LYS A 133 23.80 -2.44 6.22
CA LYS A 133 25.12 -3.06 6.49
C LYS A 133 25.42 -3.18 7.99
N LYS A 134 24.71 -2.46 8.85
CA LYS A 134 24.93 -2.45 10.29
C LYS A 134 23.93 -3.32 11.07
N ILE A 135 22.98 -3.95 10.38
CA ILE A 135 21.98 -4.79 11.02
C ILE A 135 22.65 -5.93 11.79
N ILE A 136 22.33 -6.01 13.06
CA ILE A 136 22.74 -7.07 13.98
C ILE A 136 21.53 -7.98 14.23
N TRP A 137 21.71 -9.32 14.12
CA TRP A 137 20.65 -10.31 14.35
C TRP A 137 21.18 -11.53 15.12
#